data_33080613c9dbbc09c3da04c6b35f85bf
#
_entry.id   33080613c9dbbc09c3da04c6b35f85bf
#
_cell.length_a   1.000
_cell.length_b   1.000
_cell.length_c   1.000
_cell.angle_alpha   90.00
_cell.angle_beta   90.00
_cell.angle_gamma   90.00
#
_symmetry.space_group_name_H-M   'P 1'
#
loop_
_entity.id
_entity.type
_entity.pdbx_description
1 polymer ?
#
loop_
_entity_poly.entity_id
_entity_poly.type
_entity_poly.pdbx_seq_one_letter_code
_entity_poly.pdbx_strand_id
1 'polypeptide(L)'
;MIIKEKIEMKSLKRERDIIIYVPDDYLTSKKRYPVLFINDGQNAFFDEEAYIGKSWGFLESIKKLQIDVILVAIYCNFEPLKREDEYGPWVMSQDLSQEFQSNRLVGGEGKAYVHFLTTELKPYIDQRFPTKIDDYGIVGSSMGALISFYAFLRYPTIIKKCAILSSAFWIYEQEFVNLLKVTAISHNMLYMDVGGQEDDERYVSSNEHIKKCVEGKLKDFQYRYFPEGKHSEYHWSQRVPIFLRMFYGGK
;
A
#
# COMPACT_ATOMS: atom_id res chain seq x y z
N MET A 1 12.22 -12.28 -12.88
CA MET A 1 11.21 -12.52 -13.93
C MET A 1 10.01 -11.60 -13.69
N ILE A 2 9.38 -11.04 -14.78
CA ILE A 2 8.17 -10.19 -14.71
C ILE A 2 7.01 -10.92 -15.40
N ILE A 3 5.84 -10.92 -14.77
CA ILE A 3 4.60 -11.51 -15.29
C ILE A 3 3.54 -10.42 -15.24
N LYS A 4 2.86 -10.15 -16.36
CA LYS A 4 1.71 -9.25 -16.44
C LYS A 4 0.47 -10.09 -16.74
N GLU A 5 -0.54 -9.92 -15.94
CA GLU A 5 -1.78 -10.68 -16.10
C GLU A 5 -2.98 -9.93 -15.54
N LYS A 6 -4.15 -10.43 -15.83
CA LYS A 6 -5.43 -9.90 -15.34
C LYS A 6 -6.07 -10.95 -14.46
N ILE A 7 -6.57 -10.55 -13.30
CA ILE A 7 -7.22 -11.42 -12.32
C ILE A 7 -8.64 -10.96 -12.05
N GLU A 8 -9.56 -11.90 -11.93
CA GLU A 8 -10.93 -11.63 -11.51
C GLU A 8 -10.97 -11.30 -10.02
N MET A 9 -11.57 -10.17 -9.68
CA MET A 9 -11.89 -9.75 -8.31
C MET A 9 -13.36 -10.14 -8.03
N LYS A 10 -13.60 -11.36 -7.54
CA LYS A 10 -14.97 -11.88 -7.31
C LYS A 10 -15.76 -11.02 -6.33
N SER A 11 -15.08 -10.53 -5.28
CA SER A 11 -15.66 -9.65 -4.27
C SER A 11 -16.17 -8.32 -4.83
N LEU A 12 -15.62 -7.84 -5.95
CA LEU A 12 -15.99 -6.58 -6.61
C LEU A 12 -16.62 -6.79 -7.99
N LYS A 13 -16.71 -8.05 -8.48
CA LYS A 13 -17.27 -8.45 -9.79
C LYS A 13 -16.64 -7.69 -10.97
N ARG A 14 -15.33 -7.56 -10.95
CA ARG A 14 -14.53 -6.87 -11.99
C ARG A 14 -13.15 -7.49 -12.10
N GLU A 15 -12.44 -7.16 -13.17
CA GLU A 15 -11.07 -7.61 -13.39
C GLU A 15 -10.06 -6.56 -12.91
N ARG A 16 -8.82 -7.03 -12.64
CA ARG A 16 -7.72 -6.20 -12.18
C ARG A 16 -6.42 -6.60 -12.87
N ASP A 17 -5.75 -5.62 -13.48
CA ASP A 17 -4.41 -5.80 -13.99
C ASP A 17 -3.41 -5.86 -12.83
N ILE A 18 -2.52 -6.85 -12.88
CA ILE A 18 -1.45 -7.02 -11.91
C ILE A 18 -0.11 -7.27 -12.62
N ILE A 19 0.96 -6.81 -12.00
CA ILE A 19 2.32 -7.17 -12.40
C ILE A 19 2.98 -7.88 -11.23
N ILE A 20 3.55 -9.04 -11.51
CA ILE A 20 4.27 -9.85 -10.51
C ILE A 20 5.75 -9.87 -10.89
N TYR A 21 6.60 -9.42 -9.98
CA TYR A 21 8.04 -9.68 -10.04
C TYR A 21 8.38 -10.85 -9.14
N VAL A 22 9.14 -11.80 -9.67
CA VAL A 22 9.67 -12.95 -8.91
C VAL A 22 11.20 -12.96 -9.06
N PRO A 23 11.98 -13.19 -7.99
CA PRO A 23 13.44 -13.31 -8.06
C PRO A 23 13.88 -14.34 -9.10
N ASP A 24 15.01 -14.10 -9.77
CA ASP A 24 15.42 -14.93 -10.93
C ASP A 24 15.74 -16.39 -10.56
N ASP A 25 16.12 -16.62 -9.31
CA ASP A 25 16.46 -17.96 -8.80
C ASP A 25 15.26 -18.75 -8.26
N TYR A 26 14.03 -18.25 -8.39
CA TYR A 26 12.85 -18.84 -7.74
C TYR A 26 12.51 -20.28 -8.19
N LEU A 27 12.88 -20.65 -9.43
CA LEU A 27 12.67 -22.01 -9.96
C LEU A 27 13.78 -23.00 -9.52
N THR A 28 14.98 -22.51 -9.24
CA THR A 28 16.16 -23.33 -8.95
C THR A 28 16.51 -23.34 -7.47
N SER A 29 16.11 -22.31 -6.75
CA SER A 29 16.30 -22.15 -5.30
C SER A 29 15.25 -22.94 -4.51
N LYS A 30 15.64 -23.46 -3.34
CA LYS A 30 14.71 -24.00 -2.35
C LYS A 30 14.17 -22.92 -1.40
N LYS A 31 14.50 -21.66 -1.64
CA LYS A 31 14.08 -20.52 -0.81
C LYS A 31 12.56 -20.27 -0.95
N ARG A 32 11.99 -19.74 0.10
CA ARG A 32 10.68 -19.09 0.07
C ARG A 32 10.88 -17.60 0.26
N TYR A 33 10.08 -16.80 -0.43
CA TYR A 33 10.25 -15.35 -0.51
C TYR A 33 9.11 -14.64 0.23
N PRO A 34 9.41 -13.56 0.98
CA PRO A 34 8.35 -12.65 1.44
C PRO A 34 7.63 -12.04 0.24
N VAL A 35 6.41 -11.56 0.46
CA VAL A 35 5.60 -10.93 -0.58
C VAL A 35 5.27 -9.49 -0.19
N LEU A 36 5.36 -8.57 -1.13
CA LEU A 36 4.93 -7.19 -0.96
C LEU A 36 3.84 -6.85 -1.98
N PHE A 37 2.64 -6.56 -1.49
CA PHE A 37 1.57 -5.97 -2.28
C PHE A 37 1.79 -4.47 -2.44
N ILE A 38 1.64 -3.96 -3.68
CA ILE A 38 1.86 -2.56 -4.02
C ILE A 38 0.57 -2.03 -4.63
N ASN A 39 -0.12 -1.15 -3.92
CA ASN A 39 -1.28 -0.43 -4.45
C ASN A 39 -0.82 0.65 -5.45
N ASP A 40 -1.69 1.05 -6.38
CA ASP A 40 -1.34 1.88 -7.54
C ASP A 40 -0.19 1.26 -8.35
N GLY A 41 -0.31 -0.03 -8.62
CA GLY A 41 0.73 -0.89 -9.19
C GLY A 41 1.25 -0.44 -10.56
N GLN A 42 0.49 0.34 -11.32
CA GLN A 42 0.94 0.99 -12.56
C GLN A 42 2.17 1.89 -12.34
N ASN A 43 2.33 2.43 -11.12
CA ASN A 43 3.45 3.29 -10.75
C ASN A 43 4.68 2.53 -10.24
N ALA A 44 4.60 1.19 -10.10
CA ALA A 44 5.61 0.45 -9.34
C ALA A 44 6.94 0.29 -10.08
N PHE A 45 6.91 -0.09 -11.38
CA PHE A 45 8.07 -0.67 -12.05
C PHE A 45 8.59 0.11 -13.24
N PHE A 46 7.71 0.60 -14.12
CA PHE A 46 8.08 1.15 -15.42
C PHE A 46 7.61 2.59 -15.58
N ASP A 47 8.51 3.45 -16.05
CA ASP A 47 8.22 4.87 -16.24
C ASP A 47 7.09 5.07 -17.28
N GLU A 48 7.06 4.24 -18.34
CA GLU A 48 6.05 4.29 -19.40
C GLU A 48 4.62 3.91 -18.96
N GLU A 49 4.48 3.18 -17.86
CA GLU A 49 3.18 2.78 -17.30
C GLU A 49 2.72 3.70 -16.18
N ALA A 50 3.65 4.44 -15.60
CA ALA A 50 3.40 5.29 -14.44
C ALA A 50 2.58 6.52 -14.82
N TYR A 51 1.67 6.91 -13.92
CA TYR A 51 0.69 7.99 -14.12
C TYR A 51 1.30 9.32 -14.58
N ILE A 52 2.47 9.70 -14.05
CA ILE A 52 3.17 10.93 -14.44
C ILE A 52 4.45 10.65 -15.25
N GLY A 53 4.60 9.46 -15.84
CA GLY A 53 5.82 9.08 -16.57
C GLY A 53 7.04 8.87 -15.69
N LYS A 54 6.85 8.64 -14.37
CA LYS A 54 7.92 8.32 -13.42
C LYS A 54 7.47 7.24 -12.44
N SER A 55 8.11 6.09 -12.51
CA SER A 55 7.85 4.96 -11.60
C SER A 55 8.46 5.17 -10.23
N TRP A 56 8.00 4.38 -9.27
CA TRP A 56 8.55 4.36 -7.92
C TRP A 56 9.89 3.62 -7.80
N GLY A 57 10.36 2.97 -8.88
CA GLY A 57 11.69 2.36 -8.94
C GLY A 57 11.88 1.18 -8.01
N PHE A 58 10.85 0.33 -7.84
CA PHE A 58 10.95 -0.85 -6.97
C PHE A 58 11.99 -1.84 -7.45
N LEU A 59 12.09 -2.10 -8.77
CA LEU A 59 13.04 -3.05 -9.33
C LEU A 59 14.50 -2.61 -9.10
N GLU A 60 14.79 -1.35 -9.33
CA GLU A 60 16.10 -0.75 -9.08
C GLU A 60 16.45 -0.80 -7.59
N SER A 61 15.44 -0.51 -6.75
CA SER A 61 15.61 -0.48 -5.30
C SER A 61 15.94 -1.85 -4.72
N ILE A 62 15.19 -2.91 -5.09
CA ILE A 62 15.45 -4.27 -4.61
C ILE A 62 16.79 -4.80 -5.12
N LYS A 63 17.14 -4.49 -6.38
CA LYS A 63 18.44 -4.87 -6.96
C LYS A 63 19.60 -4.18 -6.22
N LYS A 64 19.52 -2.87 -5.99
CA LYS A 64 20.54 -2.11 -5.27
C LYS A 64 20.70 -2.56 -3.83
N LEU A 65 19.60 -2.93 -3.17
CA LEU A 65 19.60 -3.39 -1.78
C LEU A 65 19.83 -4.89 -1.63
N GLN A 66 19.94 -5.64 -2.74
CA GLN A 66 20.07 -7.10 -2.76
C GLN A 66 18.98 -7.81 -1.97
N ILE A 67 17.73 -7.40 -2.17
CA ILE A 67 16.56 -7.91 -1.47
C ILE A 67 15.86 -8.96 -2.33
N ASP A 68 15.68 -10.16 -1.76
CA ASP A 68 14.91 -11.25 -2.35
C ASP A 68 13.44 -11.16 -1.85
N VAL A 69 12.54 -10.64 -2.69
CA VAL A 69 11.12 -10.44 -2.38
C VAL A 69 10.28 -10.65 -3.65
N ILE A 70 9.11 -11.24 -3.52
CA ILE A 70 8.09 -11.24 -4.58
C ILE A 70 7.31 -9.92 -4.46
N LEU A 71 7.26 -9.15 -5.56
CA LEU A 71 6.48 -7.93 -5.63
C LEU A 71 5.22 -8.19 -6.44
N VAL A 72 4.07 -7.81 -5.91
CA VAL A 72 2.77 -7.91 -6.59
C VAL A 72 2.17 -6.51 -6.68
N ALA A 73 2.32 -5.90 -7.84
CA ALA A 73 1.83 -4.56 -8.13
C ALA A 73 0.39 -4.65 -8.67
N ILE A 74 -0.56 -4.11 -7.92
CA ILE A 74 -1.99 -4.16 -8.20
C ILE A 74 -2.39 -2.77 -8.74
N TYR A 75 -2.83 -2.71 -10.00
CA TYR A 75 -3.27 -1.46 -10.62
C TYR A 75 -4.48 -0.89 -9.87
N CYS A 76 -4.62 0.42 -9.84
CA CYS A 76 -5.87 1.02 -9.40
C CYS A 76 -6.95 0.91 -10.49
N ASN A 77 -8.17 1.24 -10.15
CA ASN A 77 -9.24 1.39 -11.13
C ASN A 77 -9.13 2.78 -11.79
N PHE A 78 -9.07 2.82 -13.11
CA PHE A 78 -8.93 4.07 -13.88
C PHE A 78 -10.27 4.75 -14.23
N GLU A 79 -11.40 4.09 -13.93
CA GLU A 79 -12.70 4.74 -14.10
C GLU A 79 -12.84 5.90 -13.10
N PRO A 80 -13.50 7.01 -13.48
CA PRO A 80 -13.64 8.17 -12.61
C PRO A 80 -14.19 7.82 -11.21
N LEU A 81 -13.49 8.24 -10.17
CA LEU A 81 -13.80 8.02 -8.75
C LEU A 81 -13.81 6.55 -8.30
N LYS A 82 -13.49 5.60 -9.16
CA LYS A 82 -13.47 4.18 -8.79
C LYS A 82 -12.24 3.80 -7.95
N ARG A 83 -11.12 4.48 -8.16
CA ARG A 83 -9.96 4.34 -7.28
C ARG A 83 -10.32 4.78 -5.86
N GLU A 84 -11.01 5.90 -5.71
CA GLU A 84 -11.46 6.43 -4.43
C GLU A 84 -12.52 5.53 -3.77
N ASP A 85 -13.42 4.92 -4.55
CA ASP A 85 -14.36 3.92 -4.05
C ASP A 85 -13.63 2.70 -3.49
N GLU A 86 -12.71 2.10 -4.27
CA GLU A 86 -11.97 0.89 -3.87
C GLU A 86 -10.95 1.15 -2.75
N TYR A 87 -10.37 2.34 -2.67
CA TYR A 87 -9.41 2.68 -1.63
C TYR A 87 -10.04 3.35 -0.41
N GLY A 88 -11.36 3.63 -0.46
CA GLY A 88 -12.15 4.12 0.64
C GLY A 88 -12.82 2.99 1.44
N PRO A 89 -12.35 2.65 2.66
CA PRO A 89 -12.97 1.59 3.48
C PRO A 89 -14.37 1.94 3.99
N TRP A 90 -14.67 3.22 4.03
CA TRP A 90 -15.95 3.78 4.42
C TRP A 90 -16.47 4.74 3.34
N VAL A 91 -17.73 5.06 3.41
CA VAL A 91 -18.34 6.07 2.53
C VAL A 91 -17.97 7.46 3.05
N MET A 92 -17.49 8.33 2.16
CA MET A 92 -17.19 9.73 2.49
C MET A 92 -18.47 10.50 2.82
N SER A 93 -18.34 11.55 3.63
CA SER A 93 -19.43 12.50 3.82
C SER A 93 -19.85 13.18 2.50
N GLN A 94 -21.01 13.82 2.49
CA GLN A 94 -21.48 14.56 1.31
C GLN A 94 -20.49 15.68 0.94
N ASP A 95 -20.01 16.43 1.94
CA ASP A 95 -19.07 17.54 1.73
C ASP A 95 -17.75 17.06 1.13
N LEU A 96 -17.17 15.99 1.71
CA LEU A 96 -15.96 15.39 1.15
C LEU A 96 -16.15 14.85 -0.26
N SER A 97 -17.29 14.20 -0.55
CA SER A 97 -17.60 13.73 -1.89
C SER A 97 -17.68 14.88 -2.90
N GLN A 98 -18.17 16.04 -2.48
CA GLN A 98 -18.19 17.25 -3.33
C GLN A 98 -16.79 17.83 -3.57
N GLU A 99 -15.87 17.75 -2.60
CA GLU A 99 -14.45 18.12 -2.83
C GLU A 99 -13.82 17.28 -3.94
N PHE A 100 -14.22 16.01 -4.08
CA PHE A 100 -13.85 15.13 -5.19
C PHE A 100 -14.69 15.37 -6.47
N GLN A 101 -15.41 16.50 -6.55
CA GLN A 101 -16.27 16.87 -7.68
C GLN A 101 -17.35 15.83 -8.00
N SER A 102 -17.84 15.12 -6.99
CA SER A 102 -18.82 14.06 -7.14
C SER A 102 -20.23 14.51 -6.75
N ASN A 103 -21.21 14.13 -7.58
CA ASN A 103 -22.64 14.26 -7.27
C ASN A 103 -23.21 13.05 -6.51
N ARG A 104 -22.37 12.03 -6.25
CA ARG A 104 -22.71 10.85 -5.44
C ARG A 104 -21.76 10.73 -4.25
N LEU A 105 -22.15 9.92 -3.28
CA LEU A 105 -21.22 9.53 -2.22
C LEU A 105 -20.09 8.67 -2.81
N VAL A 106 -18.85 8.89 -2.36
CA VAL A 106 -17.62 8.24 -2.80
C VAL A 106 -17.08 7.35 -1.69
N GLY A 107 -16.36 6.29 -2.04
CA GLY A 107 -15.81 5.33 -1.08
C GLY A 107 -16.75 4.17 -0.78
N GLY A 108 -16.37 3.34 0.20
CA GLY A 108 -17.17 2.22 0.71
C GLY A 108 -16.86 0.85 0.10
N GLU A 109 -16.10 0.75 -1.01
CA GLU A 109 -15.70 -0.53 -1.61
C GLU A 109 -14.41 -1.11 -0.97
N GLY A 110 -13.68 -0.35 -0.16
CA GLY A 110 -12.38 -0.76 0.37
C GLY A 110 -12.40 -2.03 1.22
N LYS A 111 -13.52 -2.33 1.88
CA LYS A 111 -13.69 -3.62 2.58
C LYS A 111 -13.65 -4.80 1.62
N ALA A 112 -14.35 -4.71 0.49
CA ALA A 112 -14.38 -5.72 -0.55
C ALA A 112 -13.02 -5.83 -1.27
N TYR A 113 -12.34 -4.69 -1.50
CA TYR A 113 -11.00 -4.67 -2.05
C TYR A 113 -9.98 -5.38 -1.15
N VAL A 114 -9.96 -5.10 0.15
CA VAL A 114 -9.06 -5.79 1.10
C VAL A 114 -9.43 -7.25 1.26
N HIS A 115 -10.70 -7.61 1.18
CA HIS A 115 -11.13 -9.00 1.13
C HIS A 115 -10.53 -9.71 -0.10
N PHE A 116 -10.61 -9.10 -1.30
CA PHE A 116 -9.93 -9.62 -2.49
C PHE A 116 -8.43 -9.85 -2.24
N LEU A 117 -7.71 -8.87 -1.70
CA LEU A 117 -6.27 -9.00 -1.44
C LEU A 117 -5.94 -10.22 -0.56
N THR A 118 -6.73 -10.44 0.49
CA THR A 118 -6.41 -11.41 1.54
C THR A 118 -6.98 -12.81 1.28
N THR A 119 -8.12 -12.92 0.59
CA THR A 119 -8.83 -14.20 0.40
C THR A 119 -8.85 -14.72 -1.04
N GLU A 120 -8.51 -13.86 -2.01
CA GLU A 120 -8.47 -14.24 -3.42
C GLU A 120 -7.05 -14.14 -3.97
N LEU A 121 -6.44 -12.93 -3.94
CA LEU A 121 -5.11 -12.69 -4.50
C LEU A 121 -4.00 -13.42 -3.72
N LYS A 122 -3.99 -13.33 -2.39
CA LYS A 122 -2.96 -14.02 -1.59
C LYS A 122 -2.92 -15.52 -1.86
N PRO A 123 -4.03 -16.30 -1.78
CA PRO A 123 -4.02 -17.72 -2.13
C PRO A 123 -3.57 -18.00 -3.56
N TYR A 124 -3.95 -17.15 -4.51
CA TYR A 124 -3.53 -17.27 -5.90
C TYR A 124 -2.00 -17.15 -6.04
N ILE A 125 -1.37 -16.21 -5.35
CA ILE A 125 0.09 -16.04 -5.32
C ILE A 125 0.78 -17.21 -4.60
N ASP A 126 0.23 -17.66 -3.46
CA ASP A 126 0.79 -18.77 -2.68
C ASP A 126 0.79 -20.11 -3.44
N GLN A 127 -0.20 -20.35 -4.29
CA GLN A 127 -0.29 -21.56 -5.11
C GLN A 127 0.70 -21.59 -6.27
N ARG A 128 1.12 -20.43 -6.77
CA ARG A 128 1.96 -20.30 -7.97
C ARG A 128 3.43 -20.07 -7.68
N PHE A 129 3.75 -19.51 -6.53
CA PHE A 129 5.11 -19.08 -6.21
C PHE A 129 5.55 -19.57 -4.82
N PRO A 130 6.86 -19.75 -4.59
CA PRO A 130 7.41 -20.20 -3.31
C PRO A 130 7.39 -19.07 -2.27
N THR A 131 6.20 -18.71 -1.79
CA THR A 131 6.01 -17.64 -0.81
C THR A 131 6.33 -18.07 0.61
N LYS A 132 6.77 -17.13 1.45
CA LYS A 132 6.68 -17.23 2.91
C LYS A 132 5.26 -16.83 3.29
N ILE A 133 4.39 -17.81 3.52
CA ILE A 133 2.95 -17.63 3.72
C ILE A 133 2.58 -16.67 4.87
N ASP A 134 3.49 -16.49 5.84
CA ASP A 134 3.31 -15.64 7.03
C ASP A 134 4.09 -14.31 6.92
N ASP A 135 4.69 -14.00 5.76
CA ASP A 135 5.52 -12.80 5.58
C ASP A 135 5.02 -11.96 4.39
N TYR A 136 3.84 -11.38 4.57
CA TYR A 136 3.23 -10.46 3.62
C TYR A 136 3.31 -9.02 4.10
N GLY A 137 3.71 -8.14 3.19
CA GLY A 137 3.69 -6.69 3.37
C GLY A 137 2.73 -6.03 2.38
N ILE A 138 2.42 -4.77 2.64
CA ILE A 138 1.63 -3.91 1.76
C ILE A 138 2.19 -2.49 1.76
N VAL A 139 2.10 -1.81 0.62
CA VAL A 139 2.50 -0.42 0.49
C VAL A 139 1.57 0.35 -0.43
N GLY A 140 1.45 1.64 -0.18
CA GLY A 140 0.78 2.60 -1.05
C GLY A 140 1.10 4.04 -0.67
N SER A 141 0.68 4.97 -1.53
CA SER A 141 0.75 6.41 -1.30
C SER A 141 -0.64 7.04 -1.33
N SER A 142 -0.81 8.18 -0.66
CA SER A 142 -2.08 8.93 -0.69
C SER A 142 -3.28 8.05 -0.29
N MET A 143 -4.29 7.91 -1.14
CA MET A 143 -5.41 6.97 -0.96
C MET A 143 -4.93 5.51 -0.93
N GLY A 144 -3.89 5.15 -1.71
CA GLY A 144 -3.28 3.82 -1.67
C GLY A 144 -2.62 3.51 -0.32
N ALA A 145 -2.06 4.51 0.37
CA ALA A 145 -1.56 4.38 1.72
C ALA A 145 -2.69 4.15 2.73
N LEU A 146 -3.80 4.85 2.55
CA LEU A 146 -5.00 4.73 3.38
C LEU A 146 -5.57 3.31 3.36
N ILE A 147 -5.77 2.73 2.16
CA ILE A 147 -6.27 1.35 2.06
C ILE A 147 -5.24 0.31 2.51
N SER A 148 -3.93 0.58 2.33
CA SER A 148 -2.85 -0.26 2.85
C SER A 148 -2.89 -0.32 4.38
N PHE A 149 -3.06 0.82 5.03
CA PHE A 149 -3.17 0.89 6.48
C PHE A 149 -4.44 0.21 7.00
N TYR A 150 -5.56 0.37 6.29
CA TYR A 150 -6.78 -0.36 6.61
C TYR A 150 -6.60 -1.88 6.53
N ALA A 151 -5.97 -2.39 5.47
CA ALA A 151 -5.64 -3.82 5.32
C ALA A 151 -4.77 -4.33 6.48
N PHE A 152 -3.73 -3.57 6.84
CA PHE A 152 -2.82 -3.86 7.94
C PHE A 152 -3.54 -3.95 9.29
N LEU A 153 -4.47 -3.03 9.57
CA LEU A 153 -5.23 -3.02 10.82
C LEU A 153 -6.31 -4.12 10.87
N ARG A 154 -6.92 -4.44 9.74
CA ARG A 154 -8.00 -5.44 9.68
C ARG A 154 -7.51 -6.88 9.62
N TYR A 155 -6.33 -7.10 9.05
CA TYR A 155 -5.74 -8.42 8.84
C TYR A 155 -4.29 -8.51 9.36
N PRO A 156 -4.03 -8.17 10.65
CA PRO A 156 -2.66 -8.08 11.19
C PRO A 156 -1.96 -9.44 11.27
N THR A 157 -2.71 -10.54 11.19
CA THR A 157 -2.15 -11.89 11.12
C THR A 157 -1.66 -12.26 9.71
N ILE A 158 -2.18 -11.60 8.67
CA ILE A 158 -1.82 -11.80 7.26
C ILE A 158 -0.80 -10.74 6.84
N ILE A 159 -1.15 -9.48 6.99
CA ILE A 159 -0.30 -8.34 6.60
C ILE A 159 0.60 -7.97 7.78
N LYS A 160 1.85 -8.39 7.70
CA LYS A 160 2.84 -8.20 8.79
C LYS A 160 3.61 -6.89 8.70
N LYS A 161 3.70 -6.32 7.50
CA LYS A 161 4.48 -5.12 7.20
C LYS A 161 3.62 -4.15 6.41
N CYS A 162 3.66 -2.88 6.78
CA CYS A 162 2.92 -1.84 6.06
C CYS A 162 3.80 -0.60 5.88
N ALA A 163 3.88 -0.10 4.64
CA ALA A 163 4.47 1.20 4.36
C ALA A 163 3.39 2.14 3.83
N ILE A 164 3.24 3.29 4.49
CA ILE A 164 2.27 4.31 4.12
C ILE A 164 3.00 5.63 3.84
N LEU A 165 2.84 6.12 2.61
CA LEU A 165 3.52 7.28 2.09
C LEU A 165 2.50 8.41 1.89
N SER A 166 2.65 9.53 2.61
CA SER A 166 1.77 10.69 2.50
C SER A 166 0.28 10.30 2.48
N SER A 167 -0.18 9.56 3.50
CA SER A 167 -1.55 9.04 3.52
C SER A 167 -2.62 10.13 3.61
N ALA A 168 -3.72 9.95 2.87
CA ALA A 168 -4.89 10.83 2.89
C ALA A 168 -5.80 10.59 4.13
N PHE A 169 -5.22 10.46 5.34
CA PHE A 169 -5.96 10.15 6.56
C PHE A 169 -7.05 11.15 6.89
N TRP A 170 -6.91 12.41 6.48
CA TRP A 170 -7.91 13.47 6.70
C TRP A 170 -9.31 13.11 6.20
N ILE A 171 -9.41 12.13 5.26
CA ILE A 171 -10.71 11.67 4.73
C ILE A 171 -11.47 10.84 5.77
N TYR A 172 -10.76 9.97 6.55
CA TYR A 172 -11.36 9.00 7.49
C TYR A 172 -10.59 8.95 8.82
N GLU A 173 -10.07 10.09 9.27
CA GLU A 173 -9.17 10.17 10.42
C GLU A 173 -9.80 9.55 11.68
N GLN A 174 -11.06 9.91 11.98
CA GLN A 174 -11.75 9.43 13.17
C GLN A 174 -12.01 7.92 13.12
N GLU A 175 -12.33 7.38 11.95
CA GLU A 175 -12.54 5.94 11.74
C GLU A 175 -11.25 5.16 11.99
N PHE A 176 -10.10 5.67 11.51
CA PHE A 176 -8.80 5.07 11.79
C PHE A 176 -8.41 5.15 13.26
N VAL A 177 -8.65 6.28 13.93
CA VAL A 177 -8.44 6.41 15.38
C VAL A 177 -9.26 5.37 16.14
N ASN A 178 -10.53 5.18 15.77
CA ASN A 178 -11.38 4.18 16.40
C ASN A 178 -10.93 2.75 16.12
N LEU A 179 -10.51 2.46 14.90
CA LEU A 179 -9.98 1.14 14.53
C LEU A 179 -8.68 0.82 15.28
N LEU A 180 -7.77 1.79 15.43
CA LEU A 180 -6.54 1.65 16.20
C LEU A 180 -6.76 1.32 17.68
N LYS A 181 -7.86 1.79 18.29
CA LYS A 181 -8.16 1.47 19.70
C LYS A 181 -8.43 -0.01 19.94
N VAL A 182 -8.96 -0.72 18.94
CA VAL A 182 -9.40 -2.12 19.07
C VAL A 182 -8.49 -3.11 18.36
N THR A 183 -7.44 -2.65 17.67
CA THR A 183 -6.56 -3.53 16.88
C THR A 183 -5.25 -3.82 17.62
N ALA A 184 -4.89 -5.11 17.71
CA ALA A 184 -3.62 -5.57 18.27
C ALA A 184 -2.60 -5.77 17.11
N ILE A 185 -1.55 -4.91 17.08
CA ILE A 185 -0.53 -4.88 16.04
C ILE A 185 0.91 -4.94 16.58
N SER A 186 1.10 -5.30 17.85
CA SER A 186 2.38 -5.19 18.55
C SER A 186 3.55 -5.96 17.88
N HIS A 187 3.25 -6.98 17.09
CA HIS A 187 4.25 -7.82 16.41
C HIS A 187 4.42 -7.52 14.92
N ASN A 188 3.80 -6.44 14.44
CA ASN A 188 3.85 -6.02 13.05
C ASN A 188 4.85 -4.88 12.87
N MET A 189 5.24 -4.61 11.62
CA MET A 189 6.15 -3.51 11.27
C MET A 189 5.40 -2.44 10.51
N LEU A 190 5.59 -1.18 10.87
CA LEU A 190 4.98 -0.05 10.19
C LEU A 190 6.03 1.00 9.85
N TYR A 191 6.13 1.32 8.57
CA TYR A 191 6.78 2.54 8.09
C TYR A 191 5.72 3.56 7.70
N MET A 192 5.92 4.79 8.11
CA MET A 192 5.01 5.88 7.82
C MET A 192 5.79 7.15 7.50
N ASP A 193 5.38 7.90 6.49
CA ASP A 193 5.99 9.19 6.20
C ASP A 193 4.99 10.21 5.66
N VAL A 194 5.41 11.48 5.66
CA VAL A 194 4.70 12.58 5.02
C VAL A 194 5.70 13.64 4.53
N GLY A 195 5.35 14.32 3.45
CA GLY A 195 6.07 15.47 2.94
C GLY A 195 5.71 16.75 3.70
N GLY A 196 6.60 17.74 3.69
CA GLY A 196 6.31 19.08 4.24
C GLY A 196 5.70 20.02 3.21
N GLN A 197 5.75 19.65 1.92
CA GLN A 197 5.20 20.45 0.80
C GLN A 197 4.11 19.63 0.07
N GLU A 198 3.21 19.01 0.85
CA GLU A 198 2.03 18.36 0.31
C GLU A 198 1.06 19.39 -0.29
N ASP A 199 0.20 18.98 -1.22
CA ASP A 199 -0.75 19.87 -1.90
C ASP A 199 -1.85 20.44 -0.96
N ASP A 200 -2.03 19.79 0.21
CA ASP A 200 -3.02 20.15 1.23
C ASP A 200 -2.41 19.98 2.63
N GLU A 201 -2.53 20.97 3.48
CA GLU A 201 -2.01 20.95 4.87
C GLU A 201 -2.62 19.85 5.75
N ARG A 202 -3.81 19.35 5.38
CA ARG A 202 -4.48 18.23 6.06
C ARG A 202 -3.68 16.93 6.00
N TYR A 203 -2.80 16.75 5.00
CA TYR A 203 -1.91 15.60 4.96
C TYR A 203 -0.96 15.57 6.15
N VAL A 204 -0.29 16.68 6.43
CA VAL A 204 0.68 16.76 7.53
C VAL A 204 -0.03 16.56 8.87
N SER A 205 -1.11 17.33 9.12
CA SER A 205 -1.82 17.30 10.41
C SER A 205 -2.43 15.93 10.72
N SER A 206 -3.09 15.29 9.76
CA SER A 206 -3.71 13.98 9.97
C SER A 206 -2.69 12.85 10.12
N ASN A 207 -1.57 12.89 9.36
CA ASN A 207 -0.49 11.92 9.53
C ASN A 207 0.19 12.05 10.90
N GLU A 208 0.46 13.27 11.38
CA GLU A 208 0.98 13.49 12.74
C GLU A 208 0.02 13.01 13.84
N HIS A 209 -1.29 13.18 13.65
CA HIS A 209 -2.29 12.68 14.60
C HIS A 209 -2.31 11.15 14.63
N ILE A 210 -2.39 10.49 13.46
CA ILE A 210 -2.37 9.01 13.39
C ILE A 210 -1.06 8.45 13.93
N LYS A 211 0.09 9.08 13.64
CA LYS A 211 1.38 8.73 14.25
C LYS A 211 1.29 8.66 15.77
N LYS A 212 0.77 9.71 16.43
CA LYS A 212 0.59 9.74 17.89
C LYS A 212 -0.29 8.59 18.39
N CYS A 213 -1.34 8.22 17.63
CA CYS A 213 -2.21 7.10 17.96
C CYS A 213 -1.53 5.72 17.82
N VAL A 214 -0.51 5.62 16.96
CA VAL A 214 0.28 4.40 16.72
C VAL A 214 1.43 4.24 17.70
N GLU A 215 2.02 5.34 18.18
CA GLU A 215 3.14 5.35 19.11
C GLU A 215 2.85 4.47 20.35
N GLY A 216 3.78 3.58 20.68
CA GLY A 216 3.65 2.62 21.78
C GLY A 216 2.85 1.35 21.46
N LYS A 217 2.18 1.27 20.29
CA LYS A 217 1.42 0.06 19.89
C LYS A 217 2.28 -0.96 19.13
N LEU A 218 3.36 -0.52 18.51
CA LEU A 218 4.26 -1.32 17.69
C LEU A 218 5.68 -1.24 18.22
N LYS A 219 6.41 -2.38 18.19
CA LYS A 219 7.85 -2.40 18.47
C LYS A 219 8.67 -1.85 17.32
N ASP A 220 8.27 -2.24 16.09
CA ASP A 220 8.95 -1.88 14.85
C ASP A 220 8.13 -0.80 14.12
N PHE A 221 8.25 0.42 14.60
CA PHE A 221 7.61 1.61 14.02
C PHE A 221 8.65 2.64 13.63
N GLN A 222 8.59 3.11 12.39
CA GLN A 222 9.40 4.21 11.89
C GLN A 222 8.50 5.27 11.27
N TYR A 223 8.64 6.52 11.72
CA TYR A 223 8.03 7.69 11.11
C TYR A 223 9.09 8.63 10.56
N ARG A 224 8.84 9.22 9.38
CA ARG A 224 9.70 10.23 8.77
C ARG A 224 8.90 11.41 8.24
N TYR A 225 9.40 12.60 8.55
CA TYR A 225 8.96 13.85 7.95
C TYR A 225 10.00 14.32 6.95
N PHE A 226 9.58 14.65 5.72
CA PHE A 226 10.44 15.12 4.65
C PHE A 226 10.10 16.58 4.35
N PRO A 227 10.84 17.59 4.88
CA PRO A 227 10.49 19.01 4.75
C PRO A 227 10.26 19.48 3.30
N GLU A 228 11.10 18.97 2.36
CA GLU A 228 11.02 19.28 0.93
C GLU A 228 10.20 18.27 0.12
N GLY A 229 9.59 17.30 0.80
CA GLY A 229 8.77 16.25 0.17
C GLY A 229 7.45 16.81 -0.35
N LYS A 230 7.12 16.52 -1.61
CA LYS A 230 5.85 16.87 -2.26
C LYS A 230 4.98 15.65 -2.46
N HIS A 231 3.70 15.86 -2.74
CA HIS A 231 2.72 14.84 -3.07
C HIS A 231 2.89 14.34 -4.51
N SER A 232 3.93 13.55 -4.76
CA SER A 232 4.21 13.06 -6.11
C SER A 232 5.01 11.75 -6.15
N GLU A 233 4.86 11.00 -7.23
CA GLU A 233 5.56 9.76 -7.53
C GLU A 233 7.08 9.92 -7.47
N TYR A 234 7.60 11.06 -7.95
CA TYR A 234 9.03 11.37 -7.88
C TYR A 234 9.54 11.37 -6.44
N HIS A 235 8.82 12.03 -5.50
CA HIS A 235 9.24 12.08 -4.10
C HIS A 235 9.01 10.73 -3.40
N TRP A 236 7.94 10.00 -3.73
CA TRP A 236 7.71 8.65 -3.18
C TRP A 236 8.76 7.66 -3.66
N SER A 237 9.22 7.74 -4.93
CA SER A 237 10.30 6.88 -5.44
C SER A 237 11.58 6.95 -4.61
N GLN A 238 11.92 8.12 -4.08
CA GLN A 238 13.10 8.32 -3.23
C GLN A 238 12.95 7.68 -1.84
N ARG A 239 11.71 7.42 -1.41
CA ARG A 239 11.38 6.84 -0.10
C ARG A 239 11.30 5.32 -0.13
N VAL A 240 11.08 4.71 -1.31
CA VAL A 240 10.98 3.25 -1.50
C VAL A 240 12.18 2.48 -0.91
N PRO A 241 13.45 2.86 -1.13
CA PRO A 241 14.58 2.13 -0.55
C PRO A 241 14.60 2.13 0.99
N ILE A 242 13.95 3.12 1.61
CA ILE A 242 13.99 3.30 3.07
C ILE A 242 13.18 2.21 3.76
N PHE A 243 11.90 2.07 3.39
CA PHE A 243 11.06 1.04 4.00
C PHE A 243 11.41 -0.37 3.52
N LEU A 244 11.90 -0.55 2.27
CA LEU A 244 12.38 -1.83 1.81
C LEU A 244 13.56 -2.33 2.67
N ARG A 245 14.50 -1.44 3.03
CA ARG A 245 15.59 -1.77 3.94
C ARG A 245 15.09 -2.13 5.34
N MET A 246 14.10 -1.39 5.86
CA MET A 246 13.47 -1.70 7.15
C MET A 246 12.82 -3.08 7.16
N PHE A 247 12.10 -3.43 6.07
CA PHE A 247 11.31 -4.65 6.01
C PHE A 247 12.11 -5.91 5.69
N TYR A 248 13.12 -5.78 4.82
CA TYR A 248 13.80 -6.90 4.18
C TYR A 248 15.32 -6.80 4.21
N GLY A 249 15.88 -5.66 4.62
CA GLY A 249 17.33 -5.51 4.80
C GLY A 249 17.80 -6.43 5.92
N GLY A 250 18.77 -7.33 5.62
CA GLY A 250 19.41 -8.12 6.67
C GLY A 250 20.08 -7.22 7.71
N LYS A 251 20.07 -7.67 8.98
CA LYS A 251 20.84 -7.04 10.07
C LYS A 251 22.32 -7.17 9.79
#